data_7181ddbf2c97d0365dec16cdba86abcc
#
_entry.id   7181ddbf2c97d0365dec16cdba86abcc
#
_cell.length_a   1.000
_cell.length_b   1.000
_cell.length_c   1.000
_cell.angle_alpha   90.00
_cell.angle_beta   90.00
_cell.angle_gamma   90.00
#
_symmetry.space_group_name_H-M   'P 1'
#
loop_
_entity.id
_entity.type
_entity.pdbx_description
1 polymer ?
#
loop_
_entity_poly.entity_id
_entity_poly.type
_entity_poly.pdbx_seq_one_letter_code
_entity_poly.pdbx_strand_id
1 'polypeptide(L)'
;LFAGSLWIGGVDAGGQLKVAAMTYRQGGNDFWPGPLDVATGTITEDECNKWDKHFKISRSDVEEFVARYIPAGGSDETYTFEMIPESILNWPGNGNSAQDQFLAPFFDQNGDGYYSPLDGDYPDYNITGDNEDAELYGDQTLWWIFNDKGNIHTETEADPIGLEIHAQAFGFTADNEINDMTFYNYKIINRSTLPLSDVYFGQWVDPDLGYYLDDYVGCDVSLGLGICYNGDAEDEGAQGYGFNPPAIGVDFFQGPLADPNDGLDNDRDGIIDEEGEQIIMSK
;
A
#
# COMPACT_ATOMS: atom_id res chain seq x y z
N LEU A 1 -1.90 11.07 -13.26
CA LEU A 1 -0.75 10.72 -12.42
C LEU A 1 0.22 9.89 -13.23
N PHE A 2 1.42 10.40 -13.46
CA PHE A 2 2.46 9.74 -14.25
C PHE A 2 3.29 8.77 -13.41
N ALA A 3 3.77 9.22 -12.25
CA ALA A 3 4.54 8.41 -11.33
C ALA A 3 4.28 8.78 -9.88
N GLY A 4 4.53 7.86 -8.97
CA GLY A 4 4.46 8.07 -7.54
C GLY A 4 5.32 7.06 -6.80
N SER A 5 5.90 7.49 -5.69
CA SER A 5 6.78 6.64 -4.88
C SER A 5 6.74 7.06 -3.42
N LEU A 6 6.91 6.10 -2.55
CA LEU A 6 7.12 6.32 -1.12
C LEU A 6 8.60 6.62 -0.89
N TRP A 7 8.89 7.70 -0.14
CA TRP A 7 10.24 8.03 0.31
C TRP A 7 10.33 7.85 1.81
N ILE A 8 11.36 7.15 2.25
CA ILE A 8 11.55 6.83 3.66
C ILE A 8 13.01 7.10 4.03
N GLY A 9 13.24 7.81 5.13
CA GLY A 9 14.56 8.03 5.66
C GLY A 9 14.56 8.08 7.17
N GLY A 10 15.67 7.69 7.78
CA GLY A 10 15.86 7.71 9.23
C GLY A 10 17.32 7.50 9.60
N VAL A 11 17.63 7.55 10.88
CA VAL A 11 18.96 7.36 11.40
C VAL A 11 19.04 6.07 12.20
N ASP A 12 20.01 5.21 11.91
CA ASP A 12 20.21 3.97 12.68
C ASP A 12 20.89 4.24 14.03
N ALA A 13 20.95 3.22 14.88
CA ALA A 13 21.57 3.31 16.21
C ALA A 13 23.07 3.69 16.19
N GLY A 14 23.74 3.59 15.05
CA GLY A 14 25.12 4.02 14.85
C GLY A 14 25.24 5.48 14.41
N GLY A 15 24.13 6.21 14.22
CA GLY A 15 24.10 7.57 13.71
C GLY A 15 24.25 7.66 12.19
N GLN A 16 24.07 6.55 11.47
CA GLN A 16 24.14 6.49 10.02
C GLN A 16 22.79 6.81 9.40
N LEU A 17 22.76 7.74 8.46
CA LEU A 17 21.58 8.02 7.65
C LEU A 17 21.27 6.82 6.75
N LYS A 18 20.03 6.36 6.77
CA LYS A 18 19.47 5.32 5.92
C LYS A 18 18.33 5.93 5.12
N VAL A 19 18.32 5.72 3.81
CA VAL A 19 17.30 6.28 2.92
C VAL A 19 16.93 5.29 1.85
N ALA A 20 15.64 5.19 1.56
CA ALA A 20 15.09 4.53 0.39
C ALA A 20 14.11 5.48 -0.29
N ALA A 21 14.43 5.91 -1.48
CA ALA A 21 13.62 6.84 -2.27
C ALA A 21 13.83 6.56 -3.75
N MET A 22 12.77 6.71 -4.53
CA MET A 22 12.85 6.53 -5.97
C MET A 22 11.95 7.53 -6.67
N THR A 23 12.37 8.00 -7.83
CA THR A 23 11.54 8.81 -8.75
C THR A 23 11.17 7.98 -9.98
N TYR A 24 11.99 8.02 -10.99
CA TYR A 24 11.80 7.25 -12.22
C TYR A 24 12.85 6.14 -12.31
N ARG A 25 12.46 4.97 -12.81
CA ARG A 25 13.39 3.84 -13.01
C ARG A 25 14.65 4.18 -13.82
N GLN A 26 14.59 5.24 -14.62
CA GLN A 26 15.75 5.70 -15.39
C GLN A 26 16.78 6.45 -14.54
N GLY A 27 16.37 7.03 -13.41
CA GLY A 27 17.26 7.74 -12.48
C GLY A 27 18.07 6.78 -11.63
N GLY A 28 17.40 5.79 -11.06
CA GLY A 28 17.98 4.81 -10.18
C GLY A 28 16.92 3.84 -9.65
N ASN A 29 17.30 2.99 -8.71
CA ASN A 29 16.42 2.01 -8.11
C ASN A 29 16.81 1.74 -6.65
N ASP A 30 15.89 2.02 -5.73
CA ASP A 30 16.06 1.73 -4.30
C ASP A 30 15.00 0.73 -3.80
N PHE A 31 14.04 0.33 -4.65
CA PHE A 31 13.00 -0.63 -4.31
C PHE A 31 12.93 -1.78 -5.30
N TRP A 32 12.69 -2.97 -4.78
CA TRP A 32 12.55 -4.22 -5.53
C TRP A 32 11.28 -4.96 -5.10
N PRO A 33 10.62 -5.69 -6.02
CA PRO A 33 9.44 -6.47 -5.65
C PRO A 33 9.79 -7.63 -4.73
N GLY A 34 8.84 -8.02 -3.88
CA GLY A 34 8.86 -9.22 -3.07
C GLY A 34 9.15 -9.03 -1.58
N PRO A 35 8.77 -10.04 -0.79
CA PRO A 35 9.01 -10.08 0.66
C PRO A 35 10.46 -10.45 0.98
N LEU A 36 10.94 -9.96 2.11
CA LEU A 36 12.25 -10.32 2.64
C LEU A 36 12.20 -11.66 3.41
N ASP A 37 13.32 -12.36 3.43
CA ASP A 37 13.54 -13.47 4.36
C ASP A 37 13.52 -12.94 5.79
N VAL A 38 12.65 -13.50 6.64
CA VAL A 38 12.43 -13.00 8.01
C VAL A 38 13.61 -13.21 8.95
N ALA A 39 14.49 -14.16 8.65
CA ALA A 39 15.66 -14.44 9.47
C ALA A 39 16.87 -13.60 9.08
N THR A 40 16.98 -13.22 7.82
CA THR A 40 18.18 -12.55 7.27
C THR A 40 17.92 -11.12 6.80
N GLY A 41 16.65 -10.76 6.59
CA GLY A 41 16.24 -9.46 6.01
C GLY A 41 16.77 -9.27 4.59
N THR A 42 16.90 -10.33 3.80
CA THR A 42 17.44 -10.30 2.43
C THR A 42 16.46 -10.95 1.45
N ILE A 43 16.69 -10.75 0.16
CA ILE A 43 15.95 -11.39 -0.93
C ILE A 43 16.91 -11.69 -2.08
N THR A 44 16.60 -12.69 -2.90
CA THR A 44 17.35 -12.98 -4.12
C THR A 44 16.65 -12.36 -5.34
N GLU A 45 17.41 -12.12 -6.41
CA GLU A 45 16.86 -11.63 -7.68
C GLU A 45 15.78 -12.59 -8.25
N ASP A 46 16.01 -13.91 -8.15
CA ASP A 46 15.03 -14.91 -8.58
C ASP A 46 13.71 -14.82 -7.80
N GLU A 47 13.79 -14.47 -6.51
CA GLU A 47 12.59 -14.27 -5.70
C GLU A 47 11.91 -12.95 -6.04
N CYS A 48 12.66 -11.85 -6.22
CA CYS A 48 12.11 -10.59 -6.69
C CYS A 48 11.30 -10.76 -7.98
N ASN A 49 11.84 -11.48 -8.95
CA ASN A 49 11.20 -11.69 -10.25
C ASN A 49 9.85 -12.44 -10.16
N LYS A 50 9.62 -13.25 -9.13
CA LYS A 50 8.33 -13.92 -8.90
C LYS A 50 7.24 -12.95 -8.43
N TRP A 51 7.66 -11.89 -7.77
CA TRP A 51 6.80 -10.89 -7.14
C TRP A 51 6.63 -9.60 -7.97
N ASP A 52 7.25 -9.48 -9.14
CA ASP A 52 7.10 -8.30 -10.02
C ASP A 52 5.72 -8.28 -10.69
N LYS A 53 4.68 -8.17 -9.86
CA LYS A 53 3.27 -8.13 -10.27
C LYS A 53 2.38 -7.52 -9.21
N HIS A 54 1.17 -7.12 -9.62
CA HIS A 54 0.09 -6.73 -8.73
C HIS A 54 -0.97 -7.85 -8.67
N PHE A 55 -1.50 -8.09 -7.48
CA PHE A 55 -2.61 -9.01 -7.26
C PHE A 55 -3.89 -8.19 -7.21
N LYS A 56 -4.76 -8.44 -8.18
CA LYS A 56 -6.04 -7.74 -8.29
C LYS A 56 -7.16 -8.60 -7.74
N ILE A 57 -8.01 -7.98 -6.91
CA ILE A 57 -9.23 -8.59 -6.38
C ILE A 57 -10.38 -7.59 -6.44
N SER A 58 -11.59 -8.05 -6.70
CA SER A 58 -12.82 -7.25 -6.56
C SER A 58 -13.64 -7.76 -5.38
N ARG A 59 -14.31 -6.86 -4.69
CA ARG A 59 -15.26 -7.19 -3.62
C ARG A 59 -16.34 -8.13 -4.13
N SER A 60 -16.87 -7.89 -5.34
CA SER A 60 -17.92 -8.71 -5.94
C SER A 60 -17.51 -10.17 -6.18
N ASP A 61 -16.24 -10.43 -6.55
CA ASP A 61 -15.73 -11.79 -6.72
C ASP A 61 -15.72 -12.53 -5.37
N VAL A 62 -15.31 -11.82 -4.30
CA VAL A 62 -15.29 -12.39 -2.95
C VAL A 62 -16.70 -12.60 -2.42
N GLU A 63 -17.63 -11.65 -2.63
CA GLU A 63 -19.03 -11.78 -2.27
C GLU A 63 -19.69 -12.99 -2.95
N GLU A 64 -19.46 -13.18 -4.26
CA GLU A 64 -19.96 -14.34 -4.99
C GLU A 64 -19.36 -15.64 -4.46
N PHE A 65 -18.05 -15.67 -4.20
CA PHE A 65 -17.37 -16.83 -3.62
C PHE A 65 -17.97 -17.20 -2.26
N VAL A 66 -18.04 -16.25 -1.32
CA VAL A 66 -18.56 -16.49 0.05
C VAL A 66 -20.02 -16.93 0.01
N ALA A 67 -20.85 -16.32 -0.84
CA ALA A 67 -22.27 -16.66 -0.96
C ALA A 67 -22.52 -18.07 -1.50
N ARG A 68 -21.61 -18.61 -2.31
CA ARG A 68 -21.77 -19.89 -3.02
C ARG A 68 -20.89 -21.01 -2.48
N TYR A 69 -19.80 -20.64 -1.80
CA TYR A 69 -18.91 -21.63 -1.20
C TYR A 69 -19.59 -22.32 -0.02
N ILE A 70 -19.57 -23.65 -0.05
CA ILE A 70 -20.05 -24.48 1.05
C ILE A 70 -18.86 -25.30 1.55
N PRO A 71 -18.49 -25.19 2.85
CA PRO A 71 -17.38 -25.96 3.42
C PRO A 71 -17.51 -27.45 3.20
N ALA A 72 -16.39 -28.17 3.21
CA ALA A 72 -16.33 -29.62 3.00
C ALA A 72 -17.34 -30.36 3.88
N GLY A 73 -18.30 -31.05 3.25
CA GLY A 73 -19.45 -31.71 3.91
C GLY A 73 -20.81 -31.06 3.61
N GLY A 74 -20.81 -29.83 3.05
CA GLY A 74 -21.97 -29.28 2.35
C GLY A 74 -21.95 -29.71 0.88
N SER A 75 -23.06 -29.61 0.19
CA SER A 75 -23.11 -29.81 -1.25
C SER A 75 -23.93 -28.70 -1.90
N ASP A 76 -23.23 -27.72 -2.52
CA ASP A 76 -23.84 -27.05 -3.66
C ASP A 76 -23.21 -27.65 -4.93
N GLU A 77 -23.93 -28.60 -5.55
CA GLU A 77 -23.51 -29.24 -6.80
C GLU A 77 -23.40 -28.25 -7.96
N THR A 78 -23.78 -26.97 -7.74
CA THR A 78 -23.78 -25.92 -8.74
C THR A 78 -22.55 -25.04 -8.69
N TYR A 79 -21.71 -25.12 -7.63
CA TYR A 79 -20.46 -24.37 -7.49
C TYR A 79 -19.28 -25.31 -7.32
N THR A 80 -18.45 -25.40 -8.34
CA THR A 80 -17.29 -26.29 -8.39
C THR A 80 -15.99 -25.52 -8.24
N PHE A 81 -14.89 -26.22 -7.94
CA PHE A 81 -13.54 -25.66 -7.85
C PHE A 81 -13.17 -24.79 -9.06
N GLU A 82 -13.54 -25.22 -10.26
CA GLU A 82 -13.25 -24.52 -11.51
C GLU A 82 -14.02 -23.18 -11.64
N MET A 83 -14.99 -22.94 -10.76
CA MET A 83 -15.74 -21.67 -10.71
C MET A 83 -15.14 -20.67 -9.74
N ILE A 84 -14.20 -21.07 -8.89
CA ILE A 84 -13.49 -20.13 -8.00
C ILE A 84 -12.66 -19.20 -8.87
N PRO A 85 -12.82 -17.87 -8.76
CA PRO A 85 -12.01 -16.92 -9.52
C PRO A 85 -10.51 -17.12 -9.32
N GLU A 86 -9.74 -17.00 -10.42
CA GLU A 86 -8.28 -17.08 -10.34
C GLU A 86 -7.68 -16.03 -9.38
N SER A 87 -8.33 -14.88 -9.24
CA SER A 87 -7.95 -13.82 -8.30
C SER A 87 -7.98 -14.30 -6.85
N ILE A 88 -8.93 -15.17 -6.49
CA ILE A 88 -9.04 -15.81 -5.17
C ILE A 88 -8.07 -16.99 -5.07
N LEU A 89 -8.01 -17.87 -6.09
CA LEU A 89 -7.10 -19.02 -6.06
C LEU A 89 -5.62 -18.63 -5.97
N ASN A 90 -5.24 -17.53 -6.60
CA ASN A 90 -3.86 -17.05 -6.67
C ASN A 90 -3.57 -15.90 -5.69
N TRP A 91 -4.47 -15.61 -4.73
CA TRP A 91 -4.24 -14.59 -3.73
C TRP A 91 -3.06 -14.98 -2.83
N PRO A 92 -2.07 -14.10 -2.64
CA PRO A 92 -0.82 -14.45 -1.98
C PRO A 92 -0.92 -14.32 -0.46
N GLY A 93 -1.88 -14.99 0.17
CA GLY A 93 -2.09 -14.95 1.62
C GLY A 93 -0.92 -15.54 2.41
N ASN A 94 -0.26 -16.57 1.85
CA ASN A 94 0.83 -17.27 2.53
C ASN A 94 2.19 -16.94 1.95
N GLY A 95 3.18 -16.69 2.82
CA GLY A 95 4.57 -16.75 2.48
C GLY A 95 5.13 -18.19 2.46
N ASN A 96 6.35 -18.34 1.95
CA ASN A 96 7.08 -19.61 2.04
C ASN A 96 7.83 -19.73 3.39
N SER A 97 8.58 -20.80 3.59
CA SER A 97 9.31 -21.08 4.85
C SER A 97 10.37 -20.05 5.25
N ALA A 98 10.76 -19.15 4.35
CA ALA A 98 11.72 -18.07 4.61
C ALA A 98 11.03 -16.70 4.80
N GLN A 99 9.79 -16.59 4.39
CA GLN A 99 9.00 -15.35 4.42
C GLN A 99 8.05 -15.33 5.63
N ASP A 100 7.40 -14.20 5.86
CA ASP A 100 6.32 -14.16 6.84
C ASP A 100 5.19 -15.12 6.43
N GLN A 101 4.58 -15.75 7.40
CA GLN A 101 3.46 -16.66 7.15
C GLN A 101 2.29 -15.93 6.53
N PHE A 102 2.01 -14.72 7.00
CA PHE A 102 0.91 -13.88 6.51
C PHE A 102 1.47 -12.77 5.62
N LEU A 103 1.11 -12.77 4.34
CA LEU A 103 1.50 -11.72 3.39
C LEU A 103 0.30 -10.84 3.02
N ALA A 104 -0.46 -11.21 2.00
CA ALA A 104 -1.68 -10.48 1.69
C ALA A 104 -2.80 -10.82 2.69
N PRO A 105 -3.60 -9.83 3.12
CA PRO A 105 -4.67 -10.05 4.08
C PRO A 105 -5.72 -11.06 3.59
N PHE A 106 -6.10 -11.99 4.45
CA PHE A 106 -7.17 -12.95 4.17
C PHE A 106 -7.98 -13.30 5.42
N PHE A 107 -9.24 -13.60 5.20
CA PHE A 107 -10.12 -14.15 6.23
C PHE A 107 -9.88 -15.66 6.31
N ASP A 108 -9.46 -16.14 7.47
CA ASP A 108 -9.21 -17.55 7.77
C ASP A 108 -10.49 -18.19 8.32
N GLN A 109 -11.20 -18.90 7.46
CA GLN A 109 -12.52 -19.48 7.80
C GLN A 109 -12.44 -20.62 8.82
N ASN A 110 -11.37 -21.40 8.78
CA ASN A 110 -11.20 -22.57 9.64
C ASN A 110 -10.26 -22.33 10.84
N GLY A 111 -9.54 -21.21 10.88
CA GLY A 111 -8.63 -20.79 11.95
C GLY A 111 -7.32 -21.58 11.99
N ASP A 112 -6.86 -22.12 10.85
CA ASP A 112 -5.62 -22.90 10.78
C ASP A 112 -4.37 -22.06 10.49
N GLY A 113 -4.55 -20.78 10.13
CA GLY A 113 -3.49 -19.83 9.84
C GLY A 113 -2.89 -19.98 8.45
N TYR A 114 -3.53 -20.69 7.52
CA TYR A 114 -3.08 -20.85 6.14
C TYR A 114 -4.18 -20.49 5.17
N TYR A 115 -3.88 -19.63 4.21
CA TYR A 115 -4.81 -19.29 3.13
C TYR A 115 -5.05 -20.49 2.22
N SER A 116 -6.26 -20.97 2.20
CA SER A 116 -6.74 -22.05 1.33
C SER A 116 -8.18 -21.79 0.89
N PRO A 117 -8.44 -21.32 -0.33
CA PRO A 117 -9.81 -21.15 -0.83
C PRO A 117 -10.63 -22.44 -0.84
N LEU A 118 -9.96 -23.60 -0.80
CA LEU A 118 -10.61 -24.90 -0.70
C LEU A 118 -11.19 -25.17 0.70
N ASP A 119 -10.72 -24.47 1.70
CA ASP A 119 -11.20 -24.52 3.08
C ASP A 119 -12.17 -23.37 3.39
N GLY A 120 -12.40 -22.49 2.41
CA GLY A 120 -13.35 -21.39 2.48
C GLY A 120 -12.73 -20.04 2.77
N ASP A 121 -11.40 -19.95 2.78
CA ASP A 121 -10.70 -18.70 3.02
C ASP A 121 -10.80 -17.76 1.81
N TYR A 122 -10.83 -16.47 2.07
CA TYR A 122 -10.98 -15.46 1.04
C TYR A 122 -10.20 -14.18 1.36
N PRO A 123 -9.85 -13.35 0.35
CA PRO A 123 -9.24 -12.04 0.56
C PRO A 123 -10.07 -11.18 1.53
N ASP A 124 -9.43 -10.55 2.49
CA ASP A 124 -9.99 -10.03 3.73
C ASP A 124 -10.87 -8.78 3.57
N TYR A 125 -11.94 -8.90 2.79
CA TYR A 125 -13.03 -7.92 2.79
C TYR A 125 -14.03 -8.19 3.90
N ASN A 126 -14.57 -7.15 4.53
CA ASN A 126 -15.72 -7.28 5.40
C ASN A 126 -16.98 -7.58 4.58
N ILE A 127 -17.26 -8.86 4.32
CA ILE A 127 -18.40 -9.32 3.52
C ILE A 127 -19.66 -9.53 4.37
N THR A 128 -19.51 -10.13 5.54
CA THR A 128 -20.64 -10.49 6.42
C THR A 128 -21.05 -9.36 7.36
N GLY A 129 -20.21 -8.33 7.49
CA GLY A 129 -20.39 -7.25 8.47
C GLY A 129 -19.87 -7.59 9.88
N ASP A 130 -19.37 -8.81 10.07
CA ASP A 130 -18.88 -9.29 11.37
C ASP A 130 -17.36 -9.15 11.52
N ASN A 131 -16.64 -8.78 10.43
CA ASN A 131 -15.21 -8.59 10.40
C ASN A 131 -14.88 -7.08 10.36
N GLU A 132 -14.97 -6.41 11.51
CA GLU A 132 -14.67 -4.97 11.62
C GLU A 132 -13.18 -4.65 11.41
N ASP A 133 -12.31 -5.65 11.59
CA ASP A 133 -10.86 -5.53 11.43
C ASP A 133 -10.36 -5.87 10.01
N ALA A 134 -11.27 -6.01 9.03
CA ALA A 134 -10.90 -6.33 7.65
C ALA A 134 -9.91 -5.33 7.06
N GLU A 135 -8.84 -5.85 6.45
CA GLU A 135 -7.73 -5.04 5.94
C GLU A 135 -7.85 -4.67 4.45
N LEU A 136 -8.84 -5.20 3.70
CA LEU A 136 -9.07 -4.85 2.30
C LEU A 136 -10.27 -3.91 2.15
N TYR A 137 -10.08 -2.88 1.34
CA TYR A 137 -11.03 -1.78 1.18
C TYR A 137 -11.47 -1.61 -0.27
N GLY A 138 -12.55 -0.82 -0.47
CA GLY A 138 -13.06 -0.47 -1.79
C GLY A 138 -13.84 -1.58 -2.47
N ASP A 139 -14.25 -1.32 -3.71
CA ASP A 139 -14.91 -2.30 -4.58
C ASP A 139 -13.89 -3.08 -5.41
N GLN A 140 -12.72 -2.50 -5.63
CA GLN A 140 -11.58 -3.13 -6.26
C GLN A 140 -10.30 -2.76 -5.52
N THR A 141 -9.45 -3.76 -5.27
CA THR A 141 -8.13 -3.60 -4.67
C THR A 141 -7.05 -4.21 -5.57
N LEU A 142 -5.94 -3.50 -5.68
CA LEU A 142 -4.66 -4.03 -6.13
C LEU A 142 -3.76 -4.16 -4.90
N TRP A 143 -3.19 -5.32 -4.67
CA TRP A 143 -2.21 -5.56 -3.61
C TRP A 143 -0.87 -5.96 -4.21
N TRP A 144 0.23 -5.48 -3.61
CA TRP A 144 1.59 -5.86 -3.97
C TRP A 144 2.53 -5.73 -2.77
N ILE A 145 3.70 -6.34 -2.89
CA ILE A 145 4.74 -6.31 -1.87
C ILE A 145 6.07 -5.94 -2.50
N PHE A 146 6.82 -5.09 -1.80
CA PHE A 146 8.14 -4.68 -2.23
C PHE A 146 9.05 -4.40 -1.03
N ASN A 147 10.35 -4.22 -1.30
CA ASN A 147 11.37 -4.02 -0.28
C ASN A 147 12.46 -3.05 -0.77
N ASP A 148 13.28 -2.53 0.15
CA ASP A 148 14.42 -1.68 -0.17
C ASP A 148 15.77 -2.41 -0.12
N LYS A 149 15.77 -3.77 -0.05
CA LYS A 149 17.01 -4.55 0.14
C LYS A 149 17.28 -5.61 -0.93
N GLY A 150 16.65 -5.47 -2.09
CA GLY A 150 16.88 -6.38 -3.21
C GLY A 150 18.27 -6.24 -3.83
N ASN A 151 18.88 -5.05 -3.76
CA ASN A 151 20.23 -4.77 -4.25
C ASN A 151 20.76 -3.47 -3.59
N ILE A 152 21.88 -2.93 -4.10
CA ILE A 152 22.39 -1.61 -3.71
C ILE A 152 21.46 -0.52 -4.23
N HIS A 153 21.26 0.52 -3.42
CA HIS A 153 20.51 1.71 -3.83
C HIS A 153 21.28 2.48 -4.88
N THR A 154 20.64 2.81 -5.98
CA THR A 154 21.27 3.55 -7.09
C THR A 154 20.63 4.92 -7.34
N GLU A 155 19.49 5.21 -6.74
CA GLU A 155 18.87 6.54 -6.76
C GLU A 155 19.48 7.41 -5.66
N THR A 156 19.44 6.96 -4.41
CA THR A 156 19.97 7.73 -3.26
C THR A 156 21.44 7.47 -2.96
N GLU A 157 22.00 6.37 -3.46
CA GLU A 157 23.34 5.88 -3.10
C GLU A 157 23.52 5.62 -1.58
N ALA A 158 22.42 5.58 -0.83
CA ALA A 158 22.44 5.32 0.60
C ALA A 158 22.47 3.81 0.89
N ASP A 159 22.83 3.46 2.11
CA ASP A 159 22.71 2.07 2.57
C ASP A 159 21.23 1.69 2.75
N PRO A 160 20.83 0.48 2.36
CA PRO A 160 19.46 -0.02 2.56
C PRO A 160 19.06 -0.01 4.03
N ILE A 161 17.78 0.24 4.27
CA ILE A 161 17.16 0.19 5.60
C ILE A 161 16.86 -1.27 5.98
N GLY A 162 16.30 -2.05 5.06
CA GLY A 162 15.79 -3.39 5.27
C GLY A 162 14.29 -3.39 5.57
N LEU A 163 13.56 -2.60 4.80
CA LEU A 163 12.10 -2.49 4.89
C LEU A 163 11.42 -3.47 3.94
N GLU A 164 10.33 -4.06 4.42
CA GLU A 164 9.33 -4.75 3.63
C GLU A 164 8.04 -3.94 3.67
N ILE A 165 7.47 -3.67 2.52
CA ILE A 165 6.28 -2.84 2.39
C ILE A 165 5.18 -3.66 1.70
N HIS A 166 4.07 -3.86 2.40
CA HIS A 166 2.83 -4.37 1.84
C HIS A 166 1.96 -3.18 1.46
N ALA A 167 1.60 -3.11 0.21
CA ALA A 167 0.86 -1.98 -0.33
C ALA A 167 -0.45 -2.42 -0.96
N GLN A 168 -1.47 -1.60 -0.82
CA GLN A 168 -2.71 -1.73 -1.56
C GLN A 168 -3.14 -0.40 -2.15
N ALA A 169 -3.68 -0.44 -3.36
CA ALA A 169 -4.39 0.66 -4.00
C ALA A 169 -5.84 0.22 -4.21
N PHE A 170 -6.79 1.05 -3.82
CA PHE A 170 -8.20 0.71 -3.90
C PHE A 170 -9.06 1.90 -4.32
N GLY A 171 -10.25 1.60 -4.81
CA GLY A 171 -11.23 2.59 -5.23
C GLY A 171 -12.65 2.11 -5.00
N PHE A 172 -13.57 3.07 -5.02
CA PHE A 172 -14.98 2.86 -4.80
C PHE A 172 -15.78 3.26 -6.04
N THR A 173 -16.87 2.55 -6.30
CA THR A 173 -17.91 2.97 -7.23
C THR A 173 -18.96 3.73 -6.44
N ALA A 174 -19.02 5.03 -6.60
CA ALA A 174 -19.92 5.90 -5.85
C ALA A 174 -20.53 7.00 -6.75
N ASP A 175 -21.66 7.55 -6.33
CA ASP A 175 -22.34 8.66 -7.03
C ASP A 175 -21.87 10.05 -6.53
N ASN A 176 -20.70 10.11 -5.92
CA ASN A 176 -20.10 11.34 -5.38
C ASN A 176 -18.60 11.39 -5.70
N GLU A 177 -17.88 12.38 -5.13
CA GLU A 177 -16.48 12.67 -5.40
C GLU A 177 -15.54 11.51 -5.04
N ILE A 178 -15.95 10.57 -4.18
CA ILE A 178 -15.17 9.37 -3.85
C ILE A 178 -14.90 8.51 -5.09
N ASN A 179 -15.80 8.54 -6.08
CA ASN A 179 -15.63 7.84 -7.35
C ASN A 179 -14.41 8.34 -8.16
N ASP A 180 -13.96 9.56 -7.91
CA ASP A 180 -12.84 10.19 -8.59
C ASP A 180 -11.53 10.06 -7.78
N MET A 181 -11.53 9.25 -6.71
CA MET A 181 -10.39 9.06 -5.81
C MET A 181 -9.81 7.67 -5.95
N THR A 182 -8.49 7.57 -5.84
CA THR A 182 -7.76 6.33 -5.63
C THR A 182 -7.02 6.42 -4.30
N PHE A 183 -7.22 5.44 -3.46
CA PHE A 183 -6.65 5.38 -2.12
C PHE A 183 -5.46 4.42 -2.10
N TYR A 184 -4.49 4.72 -1.25
CA TYR A 184 -3.29 3.90 -1.05
C TYR A 184 -3.10 3.64 0.45
N ASN A 185 -2.81 2.39 0.80
CA ASN A 185 -2.44 2.01 2.15
C ASN A 185 -1.10 1.25 2.11
N TYR A 186 -0.20 1.59 3.02
CA TYR A 186 1.13 0.98 3.13
C TYR A 186 1.35 0.45 4.54
N LYS A 187 1.57 -0.85 4.67
CA LYS A 187 2.04 -1.50 5.89
C LYS A 187 3.56 -1.66 5.78
N ILE A 188 4.29 -0.92 6.58
CA ILE A 188 5.75 -0.86 6.53
C ILE A 188 6.32 -1.67 7.68
N ILE A 189 7.17 -2.65 7.36
CA ILE A 189 7.74 -3.60 8.30
C ILE A 189 9.26 -3.45 8.27
N ASN A 190 9.87 -3.17 9.40
CA ASN A 190 11.33 -3.18 9.54
C ASN A 190 11.80 -4.62 9.75
N ARG A 191 12.41 -5.22 8.72
CA ARG A 191 13.02 -6.56 8.78
C ARG A 191 14.51 -6.51 9.14
N SER A 192 15.07 -5.31 9.35
CA SER A 192 16.44 -5.18 9.82
C SER A 192 16.55 -5.45 11.32
N THR A 193 17.77 -5.66 11.79
CA THR A 193 18.06 -5.81 13.24
C THR A 193 18.33 -4.46 13.93
N LEU A 194 18.26 -3.36 13.18
CA LEU A 194 18.58 -2.03 13.68
C LEU A 194 17.30 -1.20 13.83
N PRO A 195 17.04 -0.61 14.99
CA PRO A 195 16.00 0.39 15.13
C PRO A 195 16.41 1.66 14.36
N LEU A 196 15.41 2.37 13.87
CA LEU A 196 15.58 3.70 13.28
C LEU A 196 15.02 4.75 14.23
N SER A 197 15.64 5.91 14.27
CA SER A 197 15.17 7.12 14.91
C SER A 197 15.01 8.23 13.88
N ASP A 198 14.28 9.28 14.24
CA ASP A 198 14.02 10.43 13.37
C ASP A 198 13.55 10.00 11.96
N VAL A 199 12.56 9.11 11.93
CA VAL A 199 12.05 8.56 10.67
C VAL A 199 11.09 9.56 10.02
N TYR A 200 11.31 9.82 8.74
CA TYR A 200 10.46 10.66 7.92
C TYR A 200 9.90 9.86 6.74
N PHE A 201 8.64 10.12 6.45
CA PHE A 201 7.93 9.60 5.28
C PHE A 201 7.58 10.74 4.35
N GLY A 202 7.73 10.53 3.06
CA GLY A 202 7.31 11.45 2.01
C GLY A 202 6.61 10.68 0.90
N GLN A 203 5.53 11.24 0.40
CA GLN A 203 4.89 10.77 -0.83
C GLN A 203 5.36 11.65 -1.97
N TRP A 204 6.21 11.11 -2.84
CA TRP A 204 6.58 11.77 -4.08
C TRP A 204 5.58 11.44 -5.18
N VAL A 205 5.15 12.45 -5.91
CA VAL A 205 4.16 12.32 -6.98
C VAL A 205 4.54 13.21 -8.14
N ASP A 206 4.46 12.65 -9.35
CA ASP A 206 4.53 13.36 -10.62
C ASP A 206 3.15 13.24 -11.31
N PRO A 207 2.33 14.29 -11.27
CA PRO A 207 0.94 14.19 -11.70
C PRO A 207 0.74 14.18 -13.20
N ASP A 208 1.54 14.88 -14.02
CA ASP A 208 1.34 15.09 -15.48
C ASP A 208 -0.14 15.34 -15.81
N LEU A 209 -0.59 16.57 -15.59
CA LEU A 209 -1.99 16.94 -15.80
C LEU A 209 -2.20 17.46 -17.22
N GLY A 210 -2.55 16.56 -18.14
CA GLY A 210 -2.75 16.93 -19.55
C GLY A 210 -1.43 17.33 -20.25
N TYR A 211 -1.27 18.59 -20.57
CA TYR A 211 -0.03 19.15 -21.12
C TYR A 211 0.89 19.64 -20.00
N TYR A 212 1.75 18.81 -19.51
CA TYR A 212 2.59 18.97 -18.33
C TYR A 212 3.47 20.23 -18.28
N LEU A 213 3.63 21.00 -19.37
CA LEU A 213 4.50 22.20 -19.42
C LEU A 213 3.82 23.48 -18.94
N ASP A 214 2.51 23.51 -18.75
CA ASP A 214 1.73 24.62 -18.24
C ASP A 214 1.09 24.35 -16.87
N ASP A 215 1.46 23.21 -16.27
CA ASP A 215 1.04 22.82 -14.92
C ASP A 215 1.75 23.62 -13.83
N TYR A 216 1.01 23.95 -12.79
CA TYR A 216 1.50 24.52 -11.55
C TYR A 216 1.24 23.58 -10.38
N VAL A 217 2.13 23.61 -9.41
CA VAL A 217 2.00 22.86 -8.17
C VAL A 217 1.89 23.80 -6.98
N GLY A 218 1.10 23.38 -6.01
CA GLY A 218 0.93 24.08 -4.74
C GLY A 218 0.69 23.11 -3.60
N CYS A 219 0.57 23.64 -2.39
CA CYS A 219 0.16 22.87 -1.24
C CYS A 219 -0.69 23.68 -0.27
N ASP A 220 -1.59 23.00 0.41
CA ASP A 220 -2.26 23.51 1.61
C ASP A 220 -1.76 22.68 2.80
N VAL A 221 -0.87 23.30 3.59
CA VAL A 221 -0.23 22.64 4.72
C VAL A 221 -1.24 22.28 5.80
N SER A 222 -2.28 23.10 5.98
CA SER A 222 -3.33 22.89 6.99
C SER A 222 -4.19 21.67 6.68
N LEU A 223 -4.30 21.33 5.40
CA LEU A 223 -5.04 20.18 4.91
C LEU A 223 -4.15 18.97 4.61
N GLY A 224 -2.81 19.06 4.70
CA GLY A 224 -1.89 18.01 4.27
C GLY A 224 -2.00 17.69 2.78
N LEU A 225 -2.42 18.67 1.96
CA LEU A 225 -2.82 18.51 0.57
C LEU A 225 -1.79 19.09 -0.39
N GLY A 226 -1.27 18.27 -1.30
CA GLY A 226 -0.56 18.70 -2.50
C GLY A 226 -1.53 18.87 -3.67
N ILE A 227 -1.34 19.90 -4.49
CA ILE A 227 -2.26 20.23 -5.60
C ILE A 227 -1.46 20.45 -6.87
N CYS A 228 -1.91 19.87 -7.99
CA CYS A 228 -1.49 20.22 -9.33
C CYS A 228 -2.67 20.73 -10.13
N TYR A 229 -2.47 21.83 -10.84
CA TYR A 229 -3.51 22.52 -11.61
C TYR A 229 -2.92 23.25 -12.81
N ASN A 230 -3.70 23.42 -13.86
CA ASN A 230 -3.30 24.17 -15.04
C ASN A 230 -3.13 25.68 -14.74
N GLY A 231 -2.19 26.33 -15.39
CA GLY A 231 -1.82 27.73 -15.14
C GLY A 231 -2.89 28.74 -15.53
N ASP A 232 -3.77 28.41 -16.46
CA ASP A 232 -4.90 29.26 -16.88
C ASP A 232 -6.16 28.42 -17.17
N ALA A 233 -7.08 28.93 -18.00
CA ALA A 233 -8.37 28.29 -18.25
C ALA A 233 -8.35 27.29 -19.41
N GLU A 234 -7.24 27.13 -20.11
CA GLU A 234 -7.10 26.23 -21.26
C GLU A 234 -5.79 25.43 -21.11
N ASP A 235 -5.91 24.12 -21.07
CA ASP A 235 -4.79 23.19 -21.11
C ASP A 235 -4.50 22.85 -22.58
N GLU A 236 -3.40 23.37 -23.11
CA GLU A 236 -3.09 23.38 -24.52
C GLU A 236 -2.45 22.07 -24.99
N GLY A 237 -2.31 21.99 -26.31
CA GLY A 237 -1.61 20.90 -26.97
C GLY A 237 -2.46 19.67 -27.21
N ALA A 238 -1.82 18.67 -27.84
CA ALA A 238 -2.52 17.44 -28.25
C ALA A 238 -2.83 16.49 -27.06
N GLN A 239 -2.20 16.70 -25.93
CA GLN A 239 -2.40 15.94 -24.70
C GLN A 239 -3.22 16.71 -23.66
N GLY A 240 -3.46 18.00 -23.89
CA GLY A 240 -4.21 18.87 -23.02
C GLY A 240 -5.70 18.54 -22.98
N TYR A 241 -6.33 18.89 -21.85
CA TYR A 241 -7.78 18.72 -21.62
C TYR A 241 -8.63 19.79 -22.33
N GLY A 242 -8.00 20.85 -22.83
CA GLY A 242 -8.71 22.00 -23.40
C GLY A 242 -9.28 22.94 -22.31
N PHE A 243 -10.43 23.57 -22.58
CA PHE A 243 -11.02 24.53 -21.67
C PHE A 243 -11.57 23.88 -20.39
N ASN A 244 -11.35 24.56 -19.27
CA ASN A 244 -11.72 24.13 -17.92
C ASN A 244 -11.08 22.78 -17.53
N PRO A 245 -9.75 22.67 -17.55
CA PRO A 245 -9.05 21.46 -17.16
C PRO A 245 -9.34 21.07 -15.70
N PRO A 246 -9.21 19.77 -15.37
CA PRO A 246 -9.32 19.34 -13.98
C PRO A 246 -8.10 19.78 -13.16
N ALA A 247 -8.17 19.54 -11.85
CA ALA A 247 -7.02 19.60 -10.96
C ALA A 247 -6.82 18.24 -10.27
N ILE A 248 -5.61 17.94 -9.84
CA ILE A 248 -5.29 16.75 -9.05
C ILE A 248 -4.89 17.18 -7.65
N GLY A 249 -5.47 16.51 -6.63
CA GLY A 249 -5.05 16.61 -5.25
C GLY A 249 -4.37 15.32 -4.80
N VAL A 250 -3.30 15.44 -4.02
CA VAL A 250 -2.67 14.34 -3.30
C VAL A 250 -2.76 14.66 -1.82
N ASP A 251 -3.52 13.83 -1.13
CA ASP A 251 -3.89 14.05 0.27
C ASP A 251 -3.30 12.97 1.16
N PHE A 252 -2.84 13.34 2.34
CA PHE A 252 -2.23 12.45 3.31
C PHE A 252 -3.18 12.30 4.51
N PHE A 253 -3.95 11.21 4.54
CA PHE A 253 -5.00 11.01 5.53
C PHE A 253 -4.49 10.57 6.88
N GLN A 254 -3.50 9.68 6.91
CA GLN A 254 -2.98 9.12 8.15
C GLN A 254 -1.50 8.78 8.02
N GLY A 255 -0.71 9.21 9.00
CA GLY A 255 0.69 8.85 9.18
C GLY A 255 0.88 7.50 9.90
N PRO A 256 2.14 7.12 10.12
CA PRO A 256 2.46 5.99 11.00
C PRO A 256 1.92 6.22 12.40
N LEU A 257 1.62 5.12 13.11
CA LEU A 257 1.28 5.19 14.52
C LEU A 257 2.54 5.36 15.36
N ALA A 258 2.47 6.19 16.40
CA ALA A 258 3.51 6.31 17.44
C ALA A 258 3.38 5.20 18.49
N ASP A 259 4.42 5.05 19.32
CA ASP A 259 4.34 4.21 20.49
C ASP A 259 3.41 4.84 21.55
N PRO A 260 2.51 4.08 22.18
CA PRO A 260 1.42 4.63 22.99
C PRO A 260 1.85 5.20 24.36
N ASN A 261 3.09 5.02 24.79
CA ASN A 261 3.57 5.46 26.09
C ASN A 261 5.08 5.67 26.04
N ASP A 262 5.53 6.57 25.17
CA ASP A 262 6.94 6.86 24.97
C ASP A 262 7.41 8.16 25.68
N GLY A 263 6.48 8.91 26.29
CA GLY A 263 6.74 10.15 26.98
C GLY A 263 6.91 11.35 26.07
N LEU A 264 6.46 11.24 24.81
CA LEU A 264 6.45 12.31 23.83
C LEU A 264 5.01 12.78 23.57
N ASP A 265 4.83 14.01 23.20
CA ASP A 265 3.60 14.57 22.64
C ASP A 265 3.67 14.36 21.12
N ASN A 266 3.13 13.22 20.65
CA ASN A 266 3.30 12.78 19.26
C ASN A 266 2.38 13.52 18.30
N ASP A 267 1.15 13.86 18.70
CA ASP A 267 0.20 14.60 17.89
C ASP A 267 0.34 16.12 18.05
N ARG A 268 1.15 16.56 19.03
CA ARG A 268 1.52 17.96 19.31
C ARG A 268 0.36 18.83 19.77
N ASP A 269 -0.56 18.25 20.51
CA ASP A 269 -1.69 18.97 21.11
C ASP A 269 -1.35 19.60 22.48
N GLY A 270 -0.21 19.22 23.08
CA GLY A 270 0.32 19.74 24.34
C GLY A 270 0.06 18.84 25.54
N ILE A 271 -0.53 17.64 25.33
CA ILE A 271 -0.68 16.58 26.32
C ILE A 271 0.29 15.45 25.93
N ILE A 272 0.68 14.60 26.82
CA ILE A 272 1.64 13.52 26.58
C ILE A 272 0.98 12.21 26.99
N ASP A 273 1.09 11.19 26.14
CA ASP A 273 0.63 9.82 26.40
C ASP A 273 -0.89 9.71 26.71
N GLU A 274 -1.76 10.51 26.09
CA GLU A 274 -3.22 10.38 26.24
C GLU A 274 -3.84 9.41 25.22
N GLU A 275 -5.15 9.18 25.34
CA GLU A 275 -5.90 8.34 24.40
C GLU A 275 -5.98 9.01 23.03
N GLY A 276 -5.45 8.34 22.01
CA GLY A 276 -5.36 8.86 20.64
C GLY A 276 -3.96 9.28 20.22
N GLU A 277 -3.05 9.47 21.18
CA GLU A 277 -1.65 9.89 20.99
C GLU A 277 -0.88 9.11 19.92
N GLN A 278 -1.27 7.85 19.68
CA GLN A 278 -0.66 7.01 18.65
C GLN A 278 -0.86 7.52 17.22
N ILE A 279 -1.84 8.40 17.01
CA ILE A 279 -2.18 8.93 15.69
C ILE A 279 -1.41 10.23 15.47
N ILE A 280 -0.20 10.13 14.95
CA ILE A 280 0.68 11.26 14.69
C ILE A 280 0.05 12.26 13.71
N MET A 281 -0.74 11.77 12.76
CA MET A 281 -1.44 12.58 11.76
C MET A 281 -2.68 11.83 11.28
N SER A 282 -3.84 12.44 11.40
CA SER A 282 -5.10 11.95 10.83
C SER A 282 -5.96 13.13 10.38
N LYS A 283 -6.89 12.87 9.48
CA LYS A 283 -7.95 13.79 9.07
C LYS A 283 -9.32 13.29 9.51
#